data_706a49b3f585dd0bbcd8e572932d0d2e
#
_entry.id   706a49b3f585dd0bbcd8e572932d0d2e
#
_cell.length_a   1.000
_cell.length_b   1.000
_cell.length_c   1.000
_cell.angle_alpha   90.00
_cell.angle_beta   90.00
_cell.angle_gamma   90.00
#
_symmetry.space_group_name_H-M   'P 1'
#
loop_
_entity.id
_entity.type
_entity.pdbx_description
1 polymer ?
#
loop_
_entity_poly.entity_id
_entity_poly.type
_entity_poly.pdbx_seq_one_letter_code
_entity_poly.pdbx_strand_id
1 'polypeptide(L)'
;DRHKAILDVYKFEYDLAEAEKEFFAAVEFMKEFHLVDSEYVVNHALNAGKTILAEGAQGSLLDVDFGSYPFVTSSNTITAGACTGLGVAPKNIGEVFGIFKAYATRVGSGPFPTELEDEVGERMRQEGREFGSTTGRPRRCGWIDLPALKYAMMINGVTQLIMMKADVLNIFEEILVCTGYEMPDGTLTDQIPFEITDIKV
;
A
#
# COMPACT_ATOMS: atom_id res chain seq x y z
N ASP A 1 4.63 35.24 -0.03
CA ASP A 1 3.95 36.04 1.00
C ASP A 1 2.97 35.21 1.86
N ARG A 2 2.08 34.41 1.27
CA ARG A 2 1.11 33.61 2.02
C ARG A 2 1.78 32.57 2.91
N HIS A 3 2.75 31.83 2.40
CA HIS A 3 3.50 30.84 3.18
C HIS A 3 4.34 31.49 4.27
N LYS A 4 4.92 32.68 3.99
CA LYS A 4 5.68 33.41 5.01
C LYS A 4 4.79 33.75 6.21
N ALA A 5 3.56 34.23 5.99
CA ALA A 5 2.63 34.50 7.07
C ALA A 5 2.29 33.26 7.91
N ILE A 6 2.19 32.07 7.27
CA ILE A 6 1.98 30.81 7.97
C ILE A 6 3.22 30.42 8.81
N LEU A 7 4.40 30.53 8.24
CA LEU A 7 5.65 30.24 8.94
C LEU A 7 5.85 31.18 10.14
N ASP A 8 5.51 32.47 10.01
CA ASP A 8 5.55 33.43 11.11
C ASP A 8 4.59 33.04 12.25
N VAL A 9 3.39 32.55 11.94
CA VAL A 9 2.42 32.04 12.94
C VAL A 9 2.99 30.83 13.70
N TYR A 10 3.63 29.92 13.01
CA TYR A 10 4.22 28.72 13.63
C TYR A 10 5.61 28.96 14.21
N LYS A 11 6.16 30.18 14.06
CA LYS A 11 7.52 30.53 14.51
C LYS A 11 8.57 29.58 13.96
N PHE A 12 8.39 29.17 12.70
CA PHE A 12 9.32 28.28 12.01
C PHE A 12 10.46 29.08 11.43
N GLU A 13 11.66 28.84 11.95
CA GLU A 13 12.89 29.47 11.44
C GLU A 13 13.49 28.61 10.33
N TYR A 14 13.87 29.24 9.22
CA TYR A 14 14.52 28.59 8.09
C TYR A 14 15.42 29.59 7.35
N ASP A 15 16.49 29.09 6.77
CA ASP A 15 17.33 29.86 5.86
C ASP A 15 16.83 29.66 4.43
N LEU A 16 16.15 30.69 3.89
CA LEU A 16 15.60 30.62 2.55
C LEU A 16 16.72 30.51 1.51
N ALA A 17 17.84 31.20 1.69
CA ALA A 17 18.92 31.20 0.71
C ALA A 17 19.60 29.81 0.61
N GLU A 18 19.81 29.14 1.73
CA GLU A 18 20.37 27.79 1.71
C GLU A 18 19.36 26.77 1.16
N ALA A 19 18.06 26.88 1.53
CA ALA A 19 17.00 26.02 0.99
C ALA A 19 16.83 26.19 -0.53
N GLU A 20 16.89 27.42 -1.05
CA GLU A 20 16.87 27.69 -2.49
C GLU A 20 18.10 27.13 -3.19
N LYS A 21 19.28 27.26 -2.61
CA LYS A 21 20.52 26.69 -3.16
C LYS A 21 20.46 25.18 -3.29
N GLU A 22 19.99 24.49 -2.22
CA GLU A 22 19.80 23.04 -2.27
C GLU A 22 18.75 22.62 -3.30
N PHE A 23 17.62 23.32 -3.34
CA PHE A 23 16.55 23.07 -4.31
C PHE A 23 17.04 23.21 -5.75
N PHE A 24 17.71 24.31 -6.09
CA PHE A 24 18.20 24.53 -7.45
C PHE A 24 19.35 23.60 -7.80
N ALA A 25 20.19 23.20 -6.86
CA ALA A 25 21.19 22.15 -7.07
C ALA A 25 20.53 20.82 -7.41
N ALA A 26 19.44 20.45 -6.73
CA ALA A 26 18.65 19.26 -7.04
C ALA A 26 17.99 19.36 -8.42
N VAL A 27 17.49 20.53 -8.83
CA VAL A 27 16.94 20.77 -10.16
C VAL A 27 18.01 20.62 -11.26
N GLU A 28 19.22 21.13 -11.04
CA GLU A 28 20.33 20.93 -11.98
C GLU A 28 20.72 19.45 -12.09
N PHE A 29 20.78 18.73 -10.97
CA PHE A 29 21.01 17.29 -10.96
C PHE A 29 19.93 16.53 -11.74
N MET A 30 18.66 16.93 -11.63
CA MET A 30 17.56 16.30 -12.39
C MET A 30 17.75 16.41 -13.91
N LYS A 31 18.48 17.43 -14.41
CA LYS A 31 18.73 17.58 -15.84
C LYS A 31 19.71 16.53 -16.40
N GLU A 32 20.44 15.82 -15.54
CA GLU A 32 21.30 14.70 -15.95
C GLU A 32 20.50 13.45 -16.34
N PHE A 33 19.23 13.37 -15.92
CA PHE A 33 18.36 12.24 -16.23
C PHE A 33 17.66 12.43 -17.57
N HIS A 34 17.46 11.32 -18.25
CA HIS A 34 16.70 11.30 -19.50
C HIS A 34 15.20 11.34 -19.21
N LEU A 35 14.61 12.51 -19.27
CA LEU A 35 13.16 12.72 -19.11
C LEU A 35 12.45 12.31 -20.40
N VAL A 36 11.38 11.52 -20.27
CA VAL A 36 10.68 10.93 -21.41
C VAL A 36 9.17 11.03 -21.25
N ASP A 37 8.47 10.99 -22.36
CA ASP A 37 7.03 10.73 -22.40
C ASP A 37 6.82 9.22 -22.21
N SER A 38 6.47 8.83 -20.98
CA SER A 38 6.48 7.43 -20.54
C SER A 38 5.58 6.53 -21.39
N GLU A 39 4.39 7.02 -21.80
CA GLU A 39 3.44 6.28 -22.62
C GLU A 39 4.05 5.87 -23.98
N TYR A 40 4.84 6.74 -24.61
CA TYR A 40 5.51 6.39 -25.87
C TYR A 40 6.65 5.41 -25.66
N VAL A 41 7.50 5.66 -24.67
CA VAL A 41 8.66 4.81 -24.40
C VAL A 41 8.24 3.39 -24.01
N VAL A 42 7.24 3.27 -23.12
CA VAL A 42 6.74 1.98 -22.66
C VAL A 42 6.06 1.22 -23.81
N ASN A 43 5.18 1.86 -24.58
CA ASN A 43 4.49 1.19 -25.69
C ASN A 43 5.46 0.82 -26.83
N HIS A 44 6.46 1.64 -27.15
CA HIS A 44 7.50 1.28 -28.10
C HIS A 44 8.31 0.05 -27.64
N ALA A 45 8.64 -0.01 -26.36
CA ALA A 45 9.35 -1.17 -25.78
C ALA A 45 8.51 -2.45 -25.87
N LEU A 46 7.22 -2.38 -25.54
CA LEU A 46 6.28 -3.50 -25.67
C LEU A 46 6.14 -3.95 -27.12
N ASN A 47 5.98 -3.02 -28.06
CA ASN A 47 5.88 -3.33 -29.49
C ASN A 47 7.17 -3.92 -30.06
N ALA A 48 8.30 -3.61 -29.45
CA ALA A 48 9.61 -4.21 -29.76
C ALA A 48 9.83 -5.58 -29.07
N GLY A 49 8.81 -6.14 -28.41
CA GLY A 49 8.87 -7.44 -27.73
C GLY A 49 9.66 -7.43 -26.42
N LYS A 50 9.89 -6.26 -25.81
CA LYS A 50 10.57 -6.18 -24.51
C LYS A 50 9.59 -6.47 -23.39
N THR A 51 10.10 -7.12 -22.33
CA THR A 51 9.37 -7.32 -21.07
C THR A 51 9.54 -6.09 -20.19
N ILE A 52 8.44 -5.66 -19.57
CA ILE A 52 8.41 -4.53 -18.64
C ILE A 52 7.89 -5.05 -17.31
N LEU A 53 8.61 -4.77 -16.24
CA LEU A 53 8.15 -4.98 -14.88
C LEU A 53 7.63 -3.65 -14.32
N ALA A 54 6.33 -3.61 -14.02
CA ALA A 54 5.70 -2.47 -13.36
C ALA A 54 5.58 -2.78 -11.87
N GLU A 55 6.16 -1.92 -11.02
CA GLU A 55 6.05 -2.01 -9.58
C GLU A 55 5.09 -0.92 -9.08
N GLY A 56 4.04 -1.35 -8.38
CA GLY A 56 3.12 -0.46 -7.68
C GLY A 56 3.62 -0.07 -6.30
N ALA A 57 2.89 0.84 -5.66
CA ALA A 57 3.13 1.27 -4.29
C ALA A 57 1.87 1.10 -3.44
N GLN A 58 2.02 1.17 -2.12
CA GLN A 58 0.99 0.97 -1.10
C GLN A 58 0.40 -0.46 -1.15
N GLY A 59 -0.93 -0.58 -1.12
CA GLY A 59 -1.61 -1.88 -1.16
C GLY A 59 -3.06 -1.74 -1.65
N SER A 60 -3.66 -2.85 -2.08
CA SER A 60 -4.97 -2.87 -2.73
C SER A 60 -6.08 -2.23 -1.89
N LEU A 61 -6.06 -2.42 -0.56
CA LEU A 61 -7.07 -1.83 0.33
C LEU A 61 -6.84 -0.32 0.59
N LEU A 62 -5.80 0.27 0.03
CA LEU A 62 -5.56 1.72 0.01
C LEU A 62 -5.90 2.37 -1.33
N ASP A 63 -6.37 1.60 -2.32
CA ASP A 63 -6.80 2.12 -3.62
C ASP A 63 -7.91 3.16 -3.45
N VAL A 64 -7.83 4.25 -4.22
CA VAL A 64 -8.76 5.39 -4.10
C VAL A 64 -10.20 5.02 -4.42
N ASP A 65 -10.42 4.04 -5.31
CA ASP A 65 -11.74 3.63 -5.77
C ASP A 65 -12.23 2.35 -5.07
N PHE A 66 -11.33 1.39 -4.84
CA PHE A 66 -11.66 0.04 -4.35
C PHE A 66 -11.11 -0.28 -2.95
N GLY A 67 -10.46 0.69 -2.32
CA GLY A 67 -9.93 0.54 -0.97
C GLY A 67 -10.96 0.80 0.14
N SER A 68 -10.49 0.79 1.38
CA SER A 68 -11.29 1.02 2.60
C SER A 68 -11.58 2.51 2.81
N TYR A 69 -12.36 3.13 1.93
CA TYR A 69 -12.72 4.55 2.00
C TYR A 69 -13.34 4.91 3.36
N PRO A 70 -13.03 6.07 3.96
CA PRO A 70 -12.18 7.16 3.44
C PRO A 70 -10.67 6.98 3.74
N PHE A 71 -10.26 5.84 4.28
CA PHE A 71 -8.87 5.56 4.70
C PHE A 71 -8.05 5.00 3.54
N VAL A 72 -7.97 5.74 2.45
CA VAL A 72 -7.32 5.37 1.20
C VAL A 72 -6.23 6.37 0.83
N THR A 73 -5.40 6.05 -0.16
CA THR A 73 -4.48 7.02 -0.78
C THR A 73 -5.18 7.73 -1.95
N SER A 74 -4.57 8.79 -2.46
CA SER A 74 -5.09 9.56 -3.59
C SER A 74 -4.74 8.97 -4.97
N SER A 75 -4.30 7.72 -5.03
CA SER A 75 -3.86 7.04 -6.25
C SER A 75 -4.49 5.67 -6.40
N ASN A 76 -4.53 5.17 -7.65
CA ASN A 76 -4.90 3.79 -7.93
C ASN A 76 -3.73 2.87 -7.63
N THR A 77 -3.88 2.03 -6.61
CA THR A 77 -2.85 1.09 -6.14
C THR A 77 -3.03 -0.32 -6.67
N ILE A 78 -4.16 -0.60 -7.32
CA ILE A 78 -4.45 -1.87 -7.98
C ILE A 78 -3.78 -1.94 -9.37
N THR A 79 -3.80 -3.10 -9.99
CA THR A 79 -3.18 -3.37 -11.31
C THR A 79 -3.63 -2.38 -12.40
N ALA A 80 -4.89 -1.92 -12.35
CA ALA A 80 -5.40 -0.89 -13.26
C ALA A 80 -4.60 0.43 -13.18
N GLY A 81 -3.98 0.73 -12.02
CA GLY A 81 -3.08 1.87 -11.83
C GLY A 81 -1.84 1.82 -12.72
N ALA A 82 -1.36 0.63 -13.09
CA ALA A 82 -0.28 0.50 -14.06
C ALA A 82 -0.72 0.96 -15.47
N CYS A 83 -1.97 0.67 -15.85
CA CYS A 83 -2.51 1.13 -17.13
C CYS A 83 -2.59 2.66 -17.20
N THR A 84 -3.14 3.29 -16.16
CA THR A 84 -3.33 4.75 -16.13
C THR A 84 -2.00 5.50 -15.88
N GLY A 85 -1.13 4.93 -15.04
CA GLY A 85 0.15 5.56 -14.68
C GLY A 85 1.22 5.47 -15.78
N LEU A 86 1.22 4.41 -16.57
CA LEU A 86 2.19 4.19 -17.65
C LEU A 86 1.63 4.44 -19.05
N GLY A 87 0.33 4.74 -19.16
CA GLY A 87 -0.32 4.91 -20.46
C GLY A 87 -0.35 3.62 -21.29
N VAL A 88 -0.59 2.48 -20.66
CA VAL A 88 -0.58 1.15 -21.29
C VAL A 88 -1.99 0.60 -21.40
N ALA A 89 -2.33 0.01 -22.54
CA ALA A 89 -3.63 -0.61 -22.74
C ALA A 89 -3.80 -1.85 -21.83
N PRO A 90 -4.97 -2.08 -21.20
CA PRO A 90 -5.22 -3.22 -20.31
C PRO A 90 -4.85 -4.58 -20.90
N LYS A 91 -5.02 -4.77 -22.21
CA LYS A 91 -4.67 -6.01 -22.92
C LYS A 91 -3.17 -6.35 -22.89
N ASN A 92 -2.33 -5.38 -22.55
CA ASN A 92 -0.88 -5.55 -22.49
C ASN A 92 -0.41 -5.91 -21.06
N ILE A 93 -1.31 -5.96 -20.09
CA ILE A 93 -1.02 -6.50 -18.76
C ILE A 93 -0.93 -8.03 -18.88
N GLY A 94 0.21 -8.58 -18.51
CA GLY A 94 0.46 -10.01 -18.50
C GLY A 94 0.30 -10.61 -17.10
N GLU A 95 1.37 -11.24 -16.58
CA GLU A 95 1.37 -11.82 -15.24
C GLU A 95 1.24 -10.74 -14.16
N VAL A 96 0.42 -11.00 -13.16
CA VAL A 96 0.22 -10.11 -12.01
C VAL A 96 0.66 -10.83 -10.74
N PHE A 97 1.75 -10.37 -10.16
CA PHE A 97 2.30 -10.92 -8.92
C PHE A 97 1.69 -10.19 -7.72
N GLY A 98 0.89 -10.90 -6.93
CA GLY A 98 0.38 -10.43 -5.66
C GLY A 98 1.38 -10.72 -4.55
N ILE A 99 1.99 -9.69 -3.97
CA ILE A 99 2.90 -9.83 -2.83
C ILE A 99 2.11 -9.58 -1.55
N PHE A 100 2.14 -10.53 -0.62
CA PHE A 100 1.45 -10.40 0.66
C PHE A 100 2.30 -10.98 1.80
N LYS A 101 2.03 -10.53 3.02
CA LYS A 101 2.66 -11.09 4.22
C LYS A 101 1.83 -12.25 4.76
N ALA A 102 2.47 -13.17 5.45
CA ALA A 102 1.79 -14.27 6.16
C ALA A 102 0.87 -13.79 7.29
N TYR A 103 0.91 -12.50 7.62
CA TYR A 103 0.06 -11.79 8.57
C TYR A 103 -0.31 -10.42 8.02
N ALA A 104 -1.32 -9.77 8.59
CA ALA A 104 -1.76 -8.46 8.13
C ALA A 104 -1.08 -7.31 8.89
N THR A 105 -0.84 -6.19 8.19
CA THR A 105 -0.35 -4.97 8.83
C THR A 105 -1.06 -3.74 8.26
N ARG A 106 -1.27 -2.73 9.10
CA ARG A 106 -1.81 -1.44 8.68
C ARG A 106 -1.06 -0.28 9.32
N VAL A 107 -0.89 0.79 8.55
CA VAL A 107 -0.37 2.07 9.05
C VAL A 107 -1.51 3.07 9.09
N GLY A 108 -1.65 3.77 10.22
CA GLY A 108 -2.68 4.80 10.37
C GLY A 108 -4.05 4.27 10.71
N SER A 109 -5.04 5.15 10.58
CA SER A 109 -6.44 4.87 10.90
C SER A 109 -7.13 4.01 9.84
N GLY A 110 -8.32 3.56 10.14
CA GLY A 110 -9.18 2.77 9.26
C GLY A 110 -9.40 1.35 9.77
N PRO A 111 -10.32 0.62 9.13
CA PRO A 111 -10.74 -0.69 9.57
C PRO A 111 -9.61 -1.71 9.46
N PHE A 112 -9.53 -2.60 10.45
CA PHE A 112 -8.59 -3.69 10.49
C PHE A 112 -9.21 -4.85 11.29
N PRO A 113 -10.09 -5.67 10.68
CA PRO A 113 -10.88 -6.67 11.40
C PRO A 113 -10.06 -7.67 12.21
N THR A 114 -8.90 -8.06 11.71
CA THR A 114 -8.02 -9.05 12.36
C THR A 114 -6.95 -8.42 13.25
N GLU A 115 -7.07 -7.13 13.58
CA GLU A 115 -6.10 -6.44 14.43
C GLU A 115 -5.98 -7.10 15.81
N LEU A 116 -4.74 -7.17 16.30
CA LEU A 116 -4.40 -7.69 17.62
C LEU A 116 -3.84 -6.53 18.47
N GLU A 117 -4.61 -6.10 19.46
CA GLU A 117 -4.22 -5.05 20.40
C GLU A 117 -3.64 -5.63 21.71
N ASP A 118 -3.19 -6.87 21.68
CA ASP A 118 -2.66 -7.65 22.79
C ASP A 118 -1.15 -7.95 22.64
N GLU A 119 -0.64 -8.79 23.53
CA GLU A 119 0.75 -9.25 23.51
C GLU A 119 1.13 -10.00 22.23
N VAL A 120 0.19 -10.68 21.59
CA VAL A 120 0.42 -11.40 20.33
C VAL A 120 0.70 -10.41 19.21
N GLY A 121 -0.11 -9.36 19.09
CA GLY A 121 0.10 -8.29 18.13
C GLY A 121 1.42 -7.55 18.35
N GLU A 122 1.78 -7.29 19.62
CA GLU A 122 3.05 -6.64 19.94
C GLU A 122 4.24 -7.54 19.59
N ARG A 123 4.21 -8.82 19.94
CA ARG A 123 5.26 -9.78 19.56
C ARG A 123 5.41 -9.88 18.05
N MET A 124 4.30 -9.93 17.30
CA MET A 124 4.29 -9.93 15.83
C MET A 124 4.96 -8.66 15.26
N ARG A 125 4.67 -7.49 15.85
CA ARG A 125 5.28 -6.20 15.48
C ARG A 125 6.79 -6.20 15.70
N GLN A 126 7.24 -6.66 16.85
CA GLN A 126 8.66 -6.67 17.21
C GLN A 126 9.44 -7.65 16.33
N GLU A 127 8.99 -8.89 16.22
CA GLU A 127 9.63 -9.91 15.39
C GLU A 127 9.64 -9.51 13.91
N GLY A 128 8.50 -9.02 13.43
CA GLY A 128 8.35 -8.55 12.06
C GLY A 128 9.06 -7.22 11.77
N ARG A 129 9.55 -6.51 12.80
CA ARG A 129 10.11 -5.15 12.71
C ARG A 129 9.15 -4.21 12.00
N GLU A 130 7.88 -4.27 12.39
CA GLU A 130 6.78 -3.55 11.73
C GLU A 130 6.73 -2.10 12.22
N PHE A 131 7.68 -1.32 11.73
CA PHE A 131 7.80 0.12 11.97
C PHE A 131 7.95 0.86 10.63
N GLY A 132 7.50 2.10 10.58
CA GLY A 132 7.66 2.94 9.39
C GLY A 132 9.14 3.24 9.13
N SER A 133 9.59 3.04 7.90
CA SER A 133 11.00 3.21 7.52
C SER A 133 11.53 4.62 7.75
N THR A 134 10.68 5.63 7.56
CA THR A 134 11.06 7.05 7.69
C THR A 134 10.73 7.61 9.06
N THR A 135 9.54 7.31 9.59
CA THR A 135 9.03 7.93 10.82
C THR A 135 9.20 7.05 12.05
N GLY A 136 9.59 5.78 11.90
CA GLY A 136 9.62 4.81 13.00
C GLY A 136 8.25 4.49 13.61
N ARG A 137 7.15 5.00 13.04
CA ARG A 137 5.80 4.80 13.59
C ARG A 137 5.45 3.31 13.62
N PRO A 138 4.98 2.77 14.77
CA PRO A 138 4.58 1.38 14.87
C PRO A 138 3.40 1.09 13.95
N ARG A 139 3.45 -0.04 13.25
CA ARG A 139 2.34 -0.56 12.45
C ARG A 139 1.41 -1.37 13.32
N ARG A 140 0.13 -1.31 13.04
CA ARG A 140 -0.89 -2.20 13.57
C ARG A 140 -0.67 -3.59 12.94
N CYS A 141 -0.77 -4.65 13.73
CA CYS A 141 -0.54 -6.03 13.29
C CYS A 141 -1.73 -6.90 13.62
N GLY A 142 -1.96 -7.94 12.84
CA GLY A 142 -3.04 -8.89 13.05
C GLY A 142 -2.87 -10.15 12.22
N TRP A 143 -3.69 -11.16 12.48
CA TRP A 143 -3.68 -12.39 11.72
C TRP A 143 -4.07 -12.14 10.25
N ILE A 144 -3.70 -13.08 9.39
CA ILE A 144 -4.06 -13.00 7.98
C ILE A 144 -5.57 -13.02 7.79
N ASP A 145 -6.04 -12.15 6.90
CA ASP A 145 -7.44 -12.00 6.51
C ASP A 145 -7.62 -12.57 5.10
N LEU A 146 -8.18 -13.79 4.99
CA LEU A 146 -8.38 -14.43 3.69
C LEU A 146 -9.47 -13.79 2.84
N PRO A 147 -10.63 -13.36 3.38
CA PRO A 147 -11.57 -12.54 2.63
C PRO A 147 -10.93 -11.31 1.98
N ALA A 148 -10.12 -10.56 2.76
CA ALA A 148 -9.40 -9.40 2.25
C ALA A 148 -8.36 -9.78 1.17
N LEU A 149 -7.65 -10.88 1.36
CA LEU A 149 -6.69 -11.38 0.37
C LEU A 149 -7.40 -11.81 -0.92
N LYS A 150 -8.51 -12.56 -0.83
CA LYS A 150 -9.32 -12.98 -1.98
C LYS A 150 -9.85 -11.76 -2.75
N TYR A 151 -10.35 -10.76 -2.04
CA TYR A 151 -10.80 -9.51 -2.64
C TYR A 151 -9.65 -8.81 -3.39
N ALA A 152 -8.49 -8.65 -2.76
CA ALA A 152 -7.33 -8.05 -3.39
C ALA A 152 -6.90 -8.84 -4.66
N MET A 153 -6.90 -10.17 -4.60
CA MET A 153 -6.60 -11.02 -5.76
C MET A 153 -7.59 -10.77 -6.91
N MET A 154 -8.86 -10.69 -6.59
CA MET A 154 -9.94 -10.51 -7.56
C MET A 154 -9.81 -9.17 -8.30
N ILE A 155 -9.70 -8.05 -7.56
CA ILE A 155 -9.66 -6.71 -8.18
C ILE A 155 -8.37 -6.43 -8.95
N ASN A 156 -7.29 -7.16 -8.63
CA ASN A 156 -6.01 -7.05 -9.33
C ASN A 156 -5.84 -8.06 -10.47
N GLY A 157 -6.68 -9.09 -10.55
CA GLY A 157 -6.46 -10.19 -11.49
C GLY A 157 -5.15 -10.94 -11.22
N VAL A 158 -4.82 -11.16 -9.93
CA VAL A 158 -3.57 -11.82 -9.52
C VAL A 158 -3.46 -13.21 -10.11
N THR A 159 -2.36 -13.48 -10.82
CA THR A 159 -2.06 -14.78 -11.41
C THR A 159 -1.13 -15.63 -10.56
N GLN A 160 -0.29 -14.99 -9.75
CA GLN A 160 0.66 -15.65 -8.86
C GLN A 160 0.75 -14.91 -7.52
N LEU A 161 0.80 -15.65 -6.41
CA LEU A 161 0.96 -15.12 -5.06
C LEU A 161 2.37 -15.40 -4.53
N ILE A 162 2.96 -14.39 -3.91
CA ILE A 162 4.24 -14.49 -3.23
C ILE A 162 4.04 -14.14 -1.76
N MET A 163 4.14 -15.17 -0.91
CA MET A 163 4.05 -15.00 0.53
C MET A 163 5.39 -14.52 1.10
N MET A 164 5.34 -13.45 1.87
CA MET A 164 6.49 -12.86 2.55
C MET A 164 6.37 -13.03 4.07
N LYS A 165 7.50 -13.02 4.77
CA LYS A 165 7.57 -12.95 6.24
C LYS A 165 6.87 -14.09 6.99
N ALA A 166 6.79 -15.29 6.40
CA ALA A 166 6.27 -16.46 7.08
C ALA A 166 7.14 -16.87 8.29
N ASP A 167 8.44 -16.56 8.24
CA ASP A 167 9.41 -16.74 9.32
C ASP A 167 9.03 -16.03 10.63
N VAL A 168 8.39 -14.88 10.54
CA VAL A 168 7.90 -14.11 11.71
C VAL A 168 6.90 -14.94 12.54
N LEU A 169 6.14 -15.81 11.91
CA LEU A 169 5.15 -16.63 12.60
C LEU A 169 5.72 -17.83 13.36
N ASN A 170 7.01 -18.15 13.22
CA ASN A 170 7.67 -19.25 13.90
C ASN A 170 7.68 -19.13 15.42
N ILE A 171 7.47 -17.93 15.96
CA ILE A 171 7.44 -17.67 17.41
C ILE A 171 6.11 -18.03 18.07
N PHE A 172 5.09 -18.37 17.29
CA PHE A 172 3.75 -18.67 17.77
C PHE A 172 3.49 -20.18 17.71
N GLU A 173 2.86 -20.73 18.75
CA GLU A 173 2.46 -22.13 18.80
C GLU A 173 1.24 -22.40 17.91
N GLU A 174 0.34 -21.40 17.82
CA GLU A 174 -0.86 -21.43 17.00
C GLU A 174 -0.88 -20.22 16.06
N ILE A 175 -1.31 -20.45 14.83
CA ILE A 175 -1.50 -19.42 13.81
C ILE A 175 -2.98 -19.39 13.46
N LEU A 176 -3.62 -18.25 13.74
CA LEU A 176 -5.02 -18.06 13.41
C LEU A 176 -5.17 -17.43 12.02
N VAL A 177 -6.29 -17.73 11.39
CA VAL A 177 -6.62 -17.27 10.04
C VAL A 177 -8.07 -16.85 10.01
N CYS A 178 -8.34 -15.57 9.66
CA CYS A 178 -9.70 -15.13 9.41
C CYS A 178 -10.22 -15.75 8.11
N THR A 179 -11.33 -16.47 8.18
CA THR A 179 -11.98 -17.13 7.03
C THR A 179 -13.29 -16.48 6.62
N GLY A 180 -13.82 -15.58 7.43
CA GLY A 180 -15.09 -14.89 7.21
C GLY A 180 -15.35 -13.84 8.28
N TYR A 181 -16.42 -13.10 8.12
CA TYR A 181 -16.89 -12.07 9.03
C TYR A 181 -18.29 -12.35 9.52
N GLU A 182 -18.56 -12.06 10.80
CA GLU A 182 -19.91 -12.00 11.36
C GLU A 182 -20.37 -10.56 11.33
N MET A 183 -21.43 -10.31 10.57
CA MET A 183 -22.08 -9.00 10.47
C MET A 183 -22.87 -8.69 11.75
N PRO A 184 -23.21 -7.40 12.02
CA PRO A 184 -23.97 -7.01 13.20
C PRO A 184 -25.34 -7.69 13.34
N ASP A 185 -25.93 -8.16 12.25
CA ASP A 185 -27.19 -8.91 12.22
C ASP A 185 -26.99 -10.43 12.43
N GLY A 186 -25.75 -10.89 12.65
CA GLY A 186 -25.40 -12.29 12.82
C GLY A 186 -25.17 -13.04 11.49
N THR A 187 -25.27 -12.38 10.34
CA THR A 187 -25.00 -13.00 9.05
C THR A 187 -23.51 -13.27 8.89
N LEU A 188 -23.15 -14.46 8.43
CA LEU A 188 -21.77 -14.79 8.10
C LEU A 188 -21.50 -14.52 6.62
N THR A 189 -20.35 -13.90 6.32
CA THR A 189 -19.91 -13.61 4.95
C THR A 189 -18.41 -13.83 4.78
N ASP A 190 -17.98 -14.27 3.61
CA ASP A 190 -16.57 -14.32 3.18
C ASP A 190 -16.21 -13.18 2.21
N GLN A 191 -17.11 -12.20 2.05
CA GLN A 191 -16.90 -11.00 1.25
C GLN A 191 -16.61 -9.81 2.15
N ILE A 192 -15.68 -8.96 1.75
CA ILE A 192 -15.44 -7.69 2.47
C ILE A 192 -16.69 -6.81 2.33
N PRO A 193 -17.37 -6.48 3.43
CA PRO A 193 -18.47 -5.54 3.40
C PRO A 193 -17.95 -4.10 3.17
N PHE A 194 -18.77 -3.25 2.58
CA PHE A 194 -18.45 -1.83 2.40
C PHE A 194 -18.26 -1.13 3.76
N GLU A 195 -19.16 -1.41 4.71
CA GLU A 195 -19.04 -0.92 6.09
C GLU A 195 -18.40 -2.02 6.94
N ILE A 196 -17.23 -1.73 7.47
CA ILE A 196 -16.38 -2.71 8.18
C ILE A 196 -16.31 -2.39 9.69
N THR A 197 -17.03 -1.36 10.17
CA THR A 197 -16.80 -0.79 11.50
C THR A 197 -17.22 -1.70 12.64
N ASP A 198 -18.26 -2.51 12.47
CA ASP A 198 -18.88 -3.31 13.55
C ASP A 198 -18.88 -4.83 13.26
N ILE A 199 -17.98 -5.30 12.44
CA ILE A 199 -17.86 -6.73 12.13
C ILE A 199 -16.96 -7.45 13.13
N LYS A 200 -17.21 -8.77 13.31
CA LYS A 200 -16.34 -9.67 14.07
C LYS A 200 -15.67 -10.67 13.14
N VAL A 201 -14.54 -11.21 13.55
CA VAL A 201 -13.76 -12.24 12.86
C VAL A 201 -13.66 -13.49 13.69
#